data_e5bd2a2e93987956c595ecf989218aee
#
_entry.id   e5bd2a2e93987956c595ecf989218aee
#
_cell.length_a   1.000
_cell.length_b   1.000
_cell.length_c   1.000
_cell.angle_alpha   90.00
_cell.angle_beta   90.00
_cell.angle_gamma   90.00
#
_symmetry.space_group_name_H-M   'P 1'
#
loop_
_entity.id
_entity.type
_entity.pdbx_description
1 polymer ?
#
loop_
_entity_poly.entity_id
_entity_poly.type
_entity_poly.pdbx_seq_one_letter_code
_entity_poly.pdbx_strand_id
1 'polypeptide(L)'
;MPVFDIQLQINDQHIKEDIKTKFLGVFLDNKLTWAYHIQYIKNKIAKGIGVICRARRLLNIKTLCAFHHCFVYPYLNYAAEVWADTTDKLLSSVVKLQKKVIRIINNSQRDEHTRPLLVKFNILRLEEIHFYKVALTMFKVFHNDTPMVFTNLFTRNSHVHEYETRQRLQFHVPIARTNYMKKSYMC
;
A
#
# COMPACT_ATOMS: atom_id res chain seq x y z
N MET A 1 -7.46 20.63 19.17
CA MET A 1 -6.45 21.27 18.31
C MET A 1 -7.12 22.43 17.62
N PRO A 2 -6.53 23.64 17.61
CA PRO A 2 -7.11 24.76 16.89
C PRO A 2 -7.19 24.41 15.39
N VAL A 3 -8.39 24.53 14.83
CA VAL A 3 -8.60 24.44 13.39
C VAL A 3 -8.11 25.77 12.82
N PHE A 4 -6.95 25.78 12.17
CA PHE A 4 -6.51 26.94 11.41
C PHE A 4 -7.33 26.97 10.11
N ASP A 5 -8.22 27.95 10.00
CA ASP A 5 -8.95 28.23 8.76
C ASP A 5 -7.98 28.93 7.79
N ILE A 6 -7.26 28.13 7.00
CA ILE A 6 -6.30 28.66 6.02
C ILE A 6 -7.09 29.03 4.77
N GLN A 7 -7.36 30.33 4.59
CA GLN A 7 -7.94 30.86 3.37
C GLN A 7 -6.86 31.04 2.30
N LEU A 8 -6.79 30.09 1.37
CA LEU A 8 -5.90 30.18 0.21
C LEU A 8 -6.63 30.88 -0.95
N GLN A 9 -5.90 31.79 -1.63
CA GLN A 9 -6.38 32.49 -2.84
C GLN A 9 -5.37 32.29 -3.97
N ILE A 10 -5.87 32.03 -5.18
CA ILE A 10 -5.10 32.07 -6.42
C ILE A 10 -5.82 32.98 -7.39
N ASN A 11 -5.14 34.02 -7.90
CA ASN A 11 -5.70 35.02 -8.83
C ASN A 11 -7.05 35.57 -8.33
N ASP A 12 -7.11 36.02 -7.06
CA ASP A 12 -8.29 36.57 -6.37
C ASP A 12 -9.48 35.59 -6.23
N GLN A 13 -9.28 34.31 -6.56
CA GLN A 13 -10.27 33.26 -6.32
C GLN A 13 -9.96 32.47 -5.05
N HIS A 14 -10.95 32.39 -4.16
CA HIS A 14 -10.83 31.55 -2.96
C HIS A 14 -10.85 30.07 -3.32
N ILE A 15 -9.82 29.35 -2.86
CA ILE A 15 -9.76 27.89 -2.99
C ILE A 15 -10.55 27.28 -1.83
N LYS A 16 -11.56 26.47 -2.15
CA LYS A 16 -12.31 25.72 -1.16
C LYS A 16 -11.56 24.45 -0.76
N GLU A 17 -11.55 24.16 0.53
CA GLU A 17 -11.04 22.89 1.04
C GLU A 17 -11.94 21.75 0.59
N ASP A 18 -11.36 20.74 -0.06
CA ASP A 18 -12.06 19.51 -0.42
C ASP A 18 -11.79 18.42 0.62
N ILE A 19 -12.83 17.72 1.07
CA ILE A 19 -12.71 16.63 2.05
C ILE A 19 -11.89 15.47 1.46
N LYS A 20 -11.98 15.27 0.14
CA LYS A 20 -11.26 14.22 -0.60
C LYS A 20 -10.99 14.65 -2.03
N THR A 21 -9.82 14.30 -2.52
CA THR A 21 -9.45 14.49 -3.93
C THR A 21 -8.86 13.22 -4.51
N LYS A 22 -8.96 13.05 -5.83
CA LYS A 22 -8.31 11.93 -6.53
C LYS A 22 -7.08 12.44 -7.26
N PHE A 23 -5.91 11.96 -6.85
CA PHE A 23 -4.64 12.30 -7.45
C PHE A 23 -3.94 11.04 -7.96
N LEU A 24 -3.57 10.99 -9.24
CA LEU A 24 -2.90 9.85 -9.89
C LEU A 24 -3.55 8.49 -9.53
N GLY A 25 -4.89 8.44 -9.50
CA GLY A 25 -5.61 7.20 -9.20
C GLY A 25 -5.79 6.85 -7.72
N VAL A 26 -5.14 7.57 -6.81
CA VAL A 26 -5.25 7.43 -5.36
C VAL A 26 -6.20 8.49 -4.80
N PHE A 27 -7.08 8.12 -3.87
CA PHE A 27 -7.92 9.08 -3.15
C PHE A 27 -7.18 9.55 -1.89
N LEU A 28 -6.94 10.85 -1.84
CA LEU A 28 -6.41 11.55 -0.67
C LEU A 28 -7.58 12.17 0.09
N ASP A 29 -7.63 11.99 1.39
CA ASP A 29 -8.54 12.72 2.28
C ASP A 29 -7.75 13.72 3.13
N ASN A 30 -8.42 14.77 3.62
CA ASN A 30 -7.80 15.87 4.38
C ASN A 30 -7.10 15.42 5.68
N LYS A 31 -7.35 14.20 6.16
CA LYS A 31 -6.71 13.60 7.34
C LYS A 31 -5.72 12.49 6.98
N LEU A 32 -5.51 12.20 5.68
CA LEU A 32 -4.66 11.12 5.18
C LEU A 32 -4.96 9.75 5.85
N THR A 33 -6.24 9.47 6.08
CA THR A 33 -6.67 8.21 6.71
C THR A 33 -6.72 7.05 5.74
N TRP A 34 -6.73 7.34 4.43
CA TRP A 34 -6.88 6.37 3.34
C TRP A 34 -8.24 5.66 3.29
N ALA A 35 -9.20 6.03 4.12
CA ALA A 35 -10.49 5.35 4.22
C ALA A 35 -11.24 5.34 2.89
N TYR A 36 -11.26 6.46 2.18
CA TYR A 36 -11.90 6.58 0.86
C TYR A 36 -11.20 5.74 -0.20
N HIS A 37 -9.86 5.71 -0.18
CA HIS A 37 -9.08 4.91 -1.11
C HIS A 37 -9.28 3.41 -0.87
N ILE A 38 -9.23 2.97 0.38
CA ILE A 38 -9.49 1.58 0.77
C ILE A 38 -10.90 1.16 0.34
N GLN A 39 -11.91 2.01 0.52
CA GLN A 39 -13.27 1.69 0.07
C GLN A 39 -13.35 1.57 -1.46
N TYR A 40 -12.66 2.45 -2.20
CA TYR A 40 -12.55 2.35 -3.65
C TYR A 40 -11.91 1.03 -4.10
N ILE A 41 -10.75 0.67 -3.52
CA ILE A 41 -10.05 -0.59 -3.81
C ILE A 41 -10.95 -1.79 -3.54
N LYS A 42 -11.60 -1.82 -2.37
CA LYS A 42 -12.54 -2.91 -1.99
C LYS A 42 -13.64 -3.11 -3.03
N ASN A 43 -14.22 -2.02 -3.52
CA ASN A 43 -15.26 -2.10 -4.53
C ASN A 43 -14.73 -2.66 -5.86
N LYS A 44 -13.51 -2.29 -6.26
CA LYS A 44 -12.86 -2.80 -7.47
C LYS A 44 -12.51 -4.28 -7.34
N ILE A 45 -11.90 -4.66 -6.21
CA ILE A 45 -11.58 -6.07 -5.91
C ILE A 45 -12.85 -6.92 -5.86
N ALA A 46 -13.93 -6.43 -5.24
CA ALA A 46 -15.20 -7.16 -5.16
C ALA A 46 -15.78 -7.45 -6.56
N LYS A 47 -15.68 -6.50 -7.51
CA LYS A 47 -16.06 -6.73 -8.91
C LYS A 47 -15.18 -7.82 -9.55
N GLY A 48 -13.86 -7.77 -9.36
CA GLY A 48 -12.94 -8.81 -9.83
C GLY A 48 -13.27 -10.19 -9.24
N ILE A 49 -13.57 -10.27 -7.95
CA ILE A 49 -14.02 -11.50 -7.29
C ILE A 49 -15.29 -12.03 -7.95
N GLY A 50 -16.25 -11.15 -8.30
CA GLY A 50 -17.47 -11.54 -9.00
C GLY A 50 -17.20 -12.17 -10.36
N VAL A 51 -16.23 -11.65 -11.12
CA VAL A 51 -15.80 -12.22 -12.40
C VAL A 51 -15.22 -13.62 -12.18
N ILE A 52 -14.26 -13.76 -11.26
CA ILE A 52 -13.59 -15.04 -10.96
C ILE A 52 -14.62 -16.09 -10.46
N CYS A 53 -15.56 -15.66 -9.62
CA CYS A 53 -16.61 -16.54 -9.09
C CYS A 53 -17.50 -17.14 -10.20
N ARG A 54 -17.83 -16.35 -11.23
CA ARG A 54 -18.56 -16.85 -12.39
C ARG A 54 -17.72 -17.75 -13.28
N ALA A 55 -16.46 -17.36 -13.51
CA ALA A 55 -15.53 -18.05 -14.38
C ALA A 55 -15.06 -19.41 -13.83
N ARG A 56 -15.03 -19.61 -12.49
CA ARG A 56 -14.47 -20.81 -11.84
C ARG A 56 -15.11 -22.12 -12.26
N ARG A 57 -16.35 -22.10 -12.77
CA ARG A 57 -17.06 -23.30 -13.23
C ARG A 57 -16.60 -23.77 -14.62
N LEU A 58 -16.00 -22.86 -15.39
CA LEU A 58 -15.65 -23.08 -16.78
C LEU A 58 -14.14 -23.13 -17.02
N LEU A 59 -13.35 -22.50 -16.14
CA LEU A 59 -11.94 -22.27 -16.36
C LEU A 59 -11.09 -23.08 -15.37
N ASN A 60 -9.90 -23.46 -15.80
CA ASN A 60 -8.91 -24.12 -14.96
C ASN A 60 -8.26 -23.13 -13.98
N ILE A 61 -7.56 -23.69 -12.97
CA ILE A 61 -6.92 -22.91 -11.91
C ILE A 61 -5.87 -21.93 -12.47
N LYS A 62 -5.08 -22.32 -13.47
CA LYS A 62 -4.05 -21.42 -14.05
C LYS A 62 -4.68 -20.16 -14.64
N THR A 63 -5.78 -20.32 -15.39
CA THR A 63 -6.53 -19.19 -15.97
C THR A 63 -7.19 -18.34 -14.87
N LEU A 64 -7.70 -18.95 -13.79
CA LEU A 64 -8.25 -18.20 -12.66
C LEU A 64 -7.17 -17.41 -11.91
N CYS A 65 -5.95 -17.94 -11.80
CA CYS A 65 -4.80 -17.19 -11.29
C CYS A 65 -4.44 -16.00 -12.21
N ALA A 66 -4.49 -16.17 -13.53
CA ALA A 66 -4.31 -15.06 -14.45
C ALA A 66 -5.39 -13.99 -14.27
N PHE A 67 -6.65 -14.38 -14.05
CA PHE A 67 -7.73 -13.44 -13.72
C PHE A 67 -7.49 -12.71 -12.40
N HIS A 68 -6.93 -13.37 -11.39
CA HIS A 68 -6.49 -12.69 -10.17
C HIS A 68 -5.46 -11.61 -10.47
N HIS A 69 -4.44 -11.91 -11.29
CA HIS A 69 -3.42 -10.94 -11.67
C HIS A 69 -3.97 -9.78 -12.52
N CYS A 70 -5.04 -9.99 -13.29
CA CYS A 70 -5.66 -8.93 -14.09
C CYS A 70 -6.65 -8.07 -13.32
N PHE A 71 -7.48 -8.67 -12.45
CA PHE A 71 -8.64 -8.00 -11.85
C PHE A 71 -8.53 -7.71 -10.35
N VAL A 72 -7.57 -8.29 -9.66
CA VAL A 72 -7.40 -8.13 -8.20
C VAL A 72 -6.03 -7.56 -7.86
N TYR A 73 -4.96 -8.20 -8.33
CA TYR A 73 -3.59 -7.83 -8.01
C TYR A 73 -3.24 -6.37 -8.34
N PRO A 74 -3.66 -5.76 -9.46
CA PRO A 74 -3.33 -4.37 -9.76
C PRO A 74 -3.82 -3.40 -8.69
N TYR A 75 -4.98 -3.66 -8.08
CA TYR A 75 -5.52 -2.82 -7.02
C TYR A 75 -4.82 -3.04 -5.67
N LEU A 76 -4.21 -4.19 -5.44
CA LEU A 76 -3.39 -4.46 -4.25
C LEU A 76 -1.99 -3.90 -4.39
N ASN A 77 -1.46 -3.85 -5.62
CA ASN A 77 -0.08 -3.47 -5.91
C ASN A 77 0.11 -1.98 -6.21
N TYR A 78 -0.90 -1.30 -6.78
CA TYR A 78 -0.78 0.09 -7.18
C TYR A 78 -0.66 1.01 -5.98
N ALA A 79 0.44 1.77 -5.90
CA ALA A 79 0.76 2.70 -4.82
C ALA A 79 0.65 2.08 -3.40
N ALA A 80 0.91 0.76 -3.28
CA ALA A 80 0.81 0.06 -2.00
C ALA A 80 1.76 0.65 -0.95
N GLU A 81 2.90 1.16 -1.36
CA GLU A 81 3.87 1.88 -0.52
C GLU A 81 3.30 3.14 0.13
N VAL A 82 2.23 3.71 -0.44
CA VAL A 82 1.63 4.96 0.04
C VAL A 82 0.47 4.70 0.98
N TRP A 83 -0.45 3.79 0.63
CA TRP A 83 -1.70 3.61 1.35
C TRP A 83 -1.74 2.40 2.29
N ALA A 84 -0.85 1.42 2.10
CA ALA A 84 -0.94 0.17 2.86
C ALA A 84 -0.37 0.28 4.29
N ASP A 85 0.21 1.41 4.67
CA ASP A 85 0.57 1.74 6.06
C ASP A 85 -0.61 2.38 6.84
N THR A 86 -1.83 2.09 6.43
CA THR A 86 -3.05 2.54 7.12
C THR A 86 -3.33 1.73 8.39
N THR A 87 -4.44 2.03 9.07
CA THR A 87 -4.83 1.32 10.29
C THR A 87 -5.15 -0.15 10.02
N ASP A 88 -4.81 -1.03 10.98
CA ASP A 88 -5.03 -2.49 10.88
C ASP A 88 -6.49 -2.84 10.56
N LYS A 89 -7.44 -2.05 11.08
CA LYS A 89 -8.88 -2.21 10.80
C LYS A 89 -9.20 -2.04 9.32
N LEU A 90 -8.66 -1.01 8.68
CA LEU A 90 -8.89 -0.74 7.25
C LEU A 90 -8.17 -1.81 6.40
N LEU A 91 -6.90 -2.08 6.70
CA LEU A 91 -6.09 -3.06 5.99
C LEU A 91 -6.70 -4.46 6.05
N SER A 92 -7.15 -4.90 7.23
CA SER A 92 -7.78 -6.21 7.42
C SER A 92 -8.99 -6.42 6.52
N SER A 93 -9.70 -5.34 6.17
CA SER A 93 -10.85 -5.42 5.26
C SER A 93 -10.46 -5.80 3.83
N VAL A 94 -9.30 -5.36 3.35
CA VAL A 94 -8.74 -5.71 2.03
C VAL A 94 -8.15 -7.13 2.08
N VAL A 95 -7.41 -7.47 3.14
CA VAL A 95 -6.86 -8.81 3.36
C VAL A 95 -7.96 -9.88 3.34
N LYS A 96 -9.13 -9.60 3.95
CA LYS A 96 -10.28 -10.51 3.90
C LYS A 96 -10.76 -10.78 2.47
N LEU A 97 -10.75 -9.76 1.60
CA LEU A 97 -11.11 -9.92 0.18
C LEU A 97 -10.05 -10.73 -0.56
N GLN A 98 -8.76 -10.49 -0.31
CA GLN A 98 -7.68 -11.29 -0.88
C GLN A 98 -7.82 -12.76 -0.48
N LYS A 99 -8.03 -13.05 0.81
CA LYS A 99 -8.27 -14.42 1.29
C LYS A 99 -9.50 -15.06 0.62
N LYS A 100 -10.58 -14.28 0.42
CA LYS A 100 -11.80 -14.76 -0.23
C LYS A 100 -11.54 -15.20 -1.67
N VAL A 101 -10.83 -14.40 -2.46
CA VAL A 101 -10.57 -14.75 -3.87
C VAL A 101 -9.69 -15.99 -4.01
N ILE A 102 -8.68 -16.15 -3.14
CA ILE A 102 -7.80 -17.33 -3.15
C ILE A 102 -8.58 -18.62 -2.87
N ARG A 103 -9.50 -18.60 -1.90
CA ARG A 103 -10.39 -19.75 -1.64
C ARG A 103 -11.30 -20.07 -2.83
N ILE A 104 -11.83 -19.04 -3.51
CA ILE A 104 -12.65 -19.23 -4.71
C ILE A 104 -11.86 -19.89 -5.83
N ILE A 105 -10.60 -19.48 -6.05
CA ILE A 105 -9.71 -20.07 -7.06
C ILE A 105 -9.42 -21.54 -6.75
N ASN A 106 -9.16 -21.89 -5.49
CA ASN A 106 -8.89 -23.26 -5.10
C ASN A 106 -10.17 -24.12 -4.90
N ASN A 107 -11.34 -23.52 -5.03
CA ASN A 107 -12.62 -24.15 -4.69
C ASN A 107 -12.69 -24.69 -3.25
N SER A 108 -12.09 -23.94 -2.32
CA SER A 108 -11.94 -24.29 -0.91
C SER A 108 -13.15 -23.88 -0.07
N GLN A 109 -13.26 -24.46 1.12
CA GLN A 109 -14.23 -24.05 2.13
C GLN A 109 -13.91 -22.65 2.69
N ARG A 110 -14.91 -22.04 3.34
CA ARG A 110 -14.82 -20.63 3.79
C ARG A 110 -13.81 -20.43 4.93
N ASP A 111 -13.55 -21.45 5.71
CA ASP A 111 -12.66 -21.46 6.89
C ASP A 111 -11.24 -21.95 6.58
N GLU A 112 -11.01 -22.52 5.38
CA GLU A 112 -9.70 -23.06 5.01
C GLU A 112 -8.59 -22.01 5.12
N HIS A 113 -7.45 -22.43 5.67
CA HIS A 113 -6.26 -21.60 5.80
C HIS A 113 -5.69 -21.20 4.42
N THR A 114 -5.57 -19.89 4.18
CA THR A 114 -5.17 -19.38 2.87
C THR A 114 -3.67 -19.28 2.65
N ARG A 115 -2.85 -19.36 3.73
CA ARG A 115 -1.39 -19.24 3.59
C ARG A 115 -0.77 -20.33 2.69
N PRO A 116 -1.11 -21.62 2.84
CA PRO A 116 -0.61 -22.66 1.93
C PRO A 116 -1.06 -22.44 0.48
N LEU A 117 -2.28 -21.93 0.27
CA LEU A 117 -2.83 -21.66 -1.05
C LEU A 117 -2.11 -20.50 -1.74
N LEU A 118 -1.78 -19.45 -1.01
CA LEU A 118 -1.01 -18.31 -1.54
C LEU A 118 0.38 -18.76 -2.01
N VAL A 119 1.06 -19.59 -1.22
CA VAL A 119 2.34 -20.20 -1.60
C VAL A 119 2.19 -21.10 -2.84
N LYS A 120 1.17 -21.97 -2.85
CA LYS A 120 0.87 -22.86 -3.98
C LYS A 120 0.67 -22.11 -5.30
N PHE A 121 0.02 -20.95 -5.25
CA PHE A 121 -0.27 -20.13 -6.43
C PHE A 121 0.78 -19.06 -6.70
N ASN A 122 1.85 -18.99 -5.89
CA ASN A 122 2.88 -17.96 -5.96
C ASN A 122 2.30 -16.54 -5.93
N ILE A 123 1.37 -16.29 -5.01
CA ILE A 123 0.70 -15.00 -4.82
C ILE A 123 1.14 -14.41 -3.49
N LEU A 124 1.68 -13.20 -3.53
CA LEU A 124 2.09 -12.47 -2.33
C LEU A 124 0.87 -11.98 -1.53
N ARG A 125 0.97 -12.01 -0.20
CA ARG A 125 0.00 -11.35 0.68
C ARG A 125 0.12 -9.84 0.56
N LEU A 126 -0.92 -9.13 0.96
CA LEU A 126 -0.92 -7.65 0.91
C LEU A 126 0.23 -7.06 1.73
N GLU A 127 0.51 -7.62 2.91
CA GLU A 127 1.63 -7.16 3.75
C GLU A 127 2.98 -7.40 3.06
N GLU A 128 3.13 -8.52 2.35
CA GLU A 128 4.34 -8.85 1.60
C GLU A 128 4.49 -7.96 0.35
N ILE A 129 3.39 -7.62 -0.31
CA ILE A 129 3.39 -6.65 -1.43
C ILE A 129 3.84 -5.28 -0.93
N HIS A 130 3.30 -4.80 0.18
CA HIS A 130 3.70 -3.53 0.79
C HIS A 130 5.18 -3.52 1.12
N PHE A 131 5.65 -4.51 1.89
CA PHE A 131 7.06 -4.64 2.26
C PHE A 131 7.98 -4.67 1.03
N TYR A 132 7.64 -5.46 0.02
CA TYR A 132 8.41 -5.53 -1.23
C TYR A 132 8.49 -4.16 -1.93
N LYS A 133 7.38 -3.43 -1.99
CA LYS A 133 7.34 -2.12 -2.62
C LYS A 133 8.19 -1.09 -1.88
N VAL A 134 8.08 -1.04 -0.56
CA VAL A 134 8.90 -0.15 0.28
C VAL A 134 10.38 -0.50 0.15
N ALA A 135 10.74 -1.78 0.24
CA ALA A 135 12.12 -2.24 0.09
C ALA A 135 12.70 -1.87 -1.29
N LEU A 136 11.91 -2.05 -2.36
CA LEU A 136 12.32 -1.67 -3.71
C LEU A 136 12.53 -0.15 -3.84
N THR A 137 11.66 0.65 -3.25
CA THR A 137 11.79 2.12 -3.24
C THR A 137 13.04 2.53 -2.47
N MET A 138 13.29 1.96 -1.29
CA MET A 138 14.49 2.23 -0.49
C MET A 138 15.77 1.79 -1.20
N PHE A 139 15.74 0.65 -1.90
CA PHE A 139 16.86 0.20 -2.73
C PHE A 139 17.19 1.24 -3.83
N LYS A 140 16.19 1.75 -4.52
CA LYS A 140 16.37 2.79 -5.54
C LYS A 140 16.92 4.09 -4.96
N VAL A 141 16.42 4.53 -3.79
CA VAL A 141 16.94 5.70 -3.08
C VAL A 141 18.41 5.48 -2.69
N PHE A 142 18.75 4.30 -2.18
CA PHE A 142 20.12 3.96 -1.79
C PHE A 142 21.11 4.04 -2.96
N HIS A 143 20.68 3.63 -4.16
CA HIS A 143 21.48 3.66 -5.39
C HIS A 143 21.36 4.98 -6.17
N ASN A 144 20.71 6.02 -5.62
CA ASN A 144 20.44 7.30 -6.27
C ASN A 144 19.67 7.16 -7.60
N ASP A 145 18.85 6.12 -7.72
CA ASP A 145 17.99 5.85 -8.89
C ASP A 145 16.57 6.42 -8.67
N THR A 146 16.49 7.56 -8.00
CA THR A 146 15.25 8.30 -7.73
C THR A 146 15.46 9.80 -7.96
N PRO A 147 14.39 10.56 -8.22
CA PRO A 147 14.49 12.02 -8.30
C PRO A 147 15.17 12.62 -7.06
N MET A 148 15.96 13.67 -7.24
CA MET A 148 16.76 14.31 -6.18
C MET A 148 15.94 14.70 -4.94
N VAL A 149 14.67 15.06 -5.14
CA VAL A 149 13.73 15.36 -4.04
C VAL A 149 13.59 14.17 -3.06
N PHE A 150 13.53 12.94 -3.59
CA PHE A 150 13.45 11.73 -2.76
C PHE A 150 14.76 11.41 -2.05
N THR A 151 15.88 11.54 -2.76
CA THR A 151 17.21 11.28 -2.18
C THR A 151 17.49 12.21 -1.01
N ASN A 152 17.08 13.48 -1.11
CA ASN A 152 17.29 14.49 -0.07
C ASN A 152 16.42 14.28 1.20
N LEU A 153 15.37 13.46 1.12
CA LEU A 153 14.55 13.11 2.31
C LEU A 153 15.26 12.16 3.27
N PHE A 154 16.29 11.44 2.78
CA PHE A 154 16.98 10.40 3.56
C PHE A 154 18.43 10.82 3.82
N THR A 155 18.78 10.97 5.08
CA THR A 155 20.13 11.29 5.52
C THR A 155 20.88 10.00 5.90
N ARG A 156 22.13 9.85 5.49
CA ARG A 156 22.99 8.73 5.91
C ARG A 156 23.62 9.02 7.28
N ASN A 157 23.91 7.97 8.04
CA ASN A 157 24.58 8.11 9.34
C ASN A 157 25.94 8.82 9.23
N SER A 158 26.65 8.68 8.10
CA SER A 158 27.90 9.40 7.81
C SER A 158 27.76 10.93 7.80
N HIS A 159 26.53 11.46 7.60
CA HIS A 159 26.27 12.90 7.63
C HIS A 159 25.75 13.38 8.99
N VAL A 160 25.40 12.45 9.88
CA VAL A 160 24.89 12.76 11.24
C VAL A 160 25.97 12.59 12.29
N HIS A 161 26.90 11.63 12.10
CA HIS A 161 27.97 11.32 13.04
C HIS A 161 29.31 11.18 12.31
N GLU A 162 30.34 11.78 12.86
CA GLU A 162 31.72 11.68 12.32
C GLU A 162 32.40 10.33 12.63
N TYR A 163 31.84 9.52 13.53
CA TYR A 163 32.40 8.25 13.94
C TYR A 163 32.30 7.18 12.84
N GLU A 164 33.38 6.43 12.64
CA GLU A 164 33.40 5.27 11.74
C GLU A 164 32.73 4.06 12.42
N THR A 165 31.45 3.89 12.18
CA THR A 165 30.69 2.74 12.65
C THR A 165 30.36 1.79 11.50
N ARG A 166 30.03 0.51 11.81
CA ARG A 166 29.57 -0.48 10.81
C ARG A 166 28.31 -0.02 10.05
N GLN A 167 27.54 0.91 10.64
CA GLN A 167 26.30 1.44 10.05
C GLN A 167 26.48 2.80 9.38
N ARG A 168 27.70 3.28 9.16
CA ARG A 168 28.01 4.60 8.60
C ARG A 168 27.29 4.87 7.26
N LEU A 169 27.20 3.87 6.39
CA LEU A 169 26.57 3.99 5.07
C LEU A 169 25.05 3.76 5.08
N GLN A 170 24.48 3.33 6.20
CA GLN A 170 23.03 3.12 6.31
C GLN A 170 22.31 4.46 6.49
N PHE A 171 21.00 4.44 6.18
CA PHE A 171 20.16 5.59 6.45
C PHE A 171 20.00 5.83 7.95
N HIS A 172 20.00 7.10 8.31
CA HIS A 172 19.72 7.52 9.67
C HIS A 172 18.22 7.32 9.97
N VAL A 173 17.93 6.56 11.01
CA VAL A 173 16.55 6.35 11.50
C VAL A 173 16.34 7.27 12.70
N PRO A 174 15.54 8.35 12.56
CA PRO A 174 15.29 9.24 13.68
C PRO A 174 14.47 8.55 14.77
N ILE A 175 14.65 8.99 16.02
CA ILE A 175 13.90 8.43 17.16
C ILE A 175 12.42 8.75 17.00
N ALA A 176 11.62 7.72 16.79
CA ALA A 176 10.18 7.85 16.65
C ALA A 176 9.51 8.11 18.01
N ARG A 177 8.92 9.30 18.19
CA ARG A 177 8.21 9.71 19.41
C ARG A 177 6.74 9.30 19.45
N THR A 178 6.15 8.99 18.30
CA THR A 178 4.72 8.61 18.17
C THR A 178 4.57 7.22 17.57
N ASN A 179 3.46 6.54 17.86
CA ASN A 179 3.16 5.24 17.26
C ASN A 179 3.01 5.31 15.74
N TYR A 180 2.57 6.45 15.20
CA TYR A 180 2.52 6.67 13.75
C TYR A 180 3.93 6.66 13.14
N MET A 181 4.86 7.43 13.71
CA MET A 181 6.25 7.45 13.25
C MET A 181 6.92 6.07 13.38
N LYS A 182 6.64 5.32 14.47
CA LYS A 182 7.18 3.96 14.62
C LYS A 182 6.75 3.04 13.49
N LYS A 183 5.48 3.07 13.08
CA LYS A 183 4.99 2.29 11.94
C LYS A 183 5.67 2.70 10.64
N SER A 184 5.84 4.00 10.40
CA SER A 184 6.46 4.53 9.18
C SER A 184 7.95 4.17 9.03
N TYR A 185 8.67 3.88 10.14
CA TYR A 185 10.09 3.51 10.12
C TYR A 185 10.35 2.00 10.26
N MET A 186 9.32 1.20 10.54
CA MET A 186 9.45 -0.26 10.68
C MET A 186 9.27 -1.03 9.36
N CYS A 187 9.13 -0.32 8.23
CA CYS A 187 9.06 -0.90 6.89
C CYS A 187 10.43 -0.94 6.23
#